data_6930271f6144fa052a0ca70473c14d62
#
_entry.id   6930271f6144fa052a0ca70473c14d62
#
_cell.length_a   1.000
_cell.length_b   1.000
_cell.length_c   1.000
_cell.angle_alpha   90.00
_cell.angle_beta   90.00
_cell.angle_gamma   90.00
#
_symmetry.space_group_name_H-M   'P 1'
#
loop_
_entity.id
_entity.type
_entity.pdbx_description
1 polymer ?
#
loop_
_entity_poly.entity_id
_entity_poly.type
_entity_poly.pdbx_seq_one_letter_code
_entity_poly.pdbx_strand_id
1 'polypeptide(L)'
;LAKKKFNLRERELKNLKMTFVPFSAHTRMSGVNIEGREIRKGAIDAIEDYVQKNGGIIPPEVKLTAEKIAMEGGTPLIVAENAKVLGVIYLKDVVKGGIKERFAQLRKMGIKTVMITGDNPLTAAAIAAEAGVDDFVAEAKPETKLNLIREYQAQGHMVAMTGDGTNDAPALAQADVGVAMNSGTQAAKEAGNMIDLDSNPTKLLEIIEIGKQLLITRGALTTFSIANDVAKYFAIIPALFAKSYPELQVLNIMKLGSPNSAILSAVIFNALIIVFLIPLALRGVKYKPQNPNQILRRNLLIYGVGGLLTPFLGIKIIDFILTTLLGMK
;
A
#
# COMPACT_ATOMS: atom_id res chain seq x y z
N LEU A 1 9.61 -4.17 -31.41
CA LEU A 1 9.35 -3.01 -32.25
C LEU A 1 10.25 -3.04 -33.52
N ALA A 2 11.57 -3.11 -33.37
CA ALA A 2 12.55 -3.10 -34.49
C ALA A 2 12.30 -4.24 -35.50
N LYS A 3 12.05 -5.48 -35.06
CA LYS A 3 11.71 -6.61 -35.94
C LYS A 3 10.50 -6.29 -36.83
N LYS A 4 9.43 -5.70 -36.26
CA LYS A 4 8.21 -5.33 -37.00
C LYS A 4 8.41 -4.12 -37.93
N LYS A 5 9.10 -3.08 -37.43
CA LYS A 5 9.24 -1.80 -38.16
C LYS A 5 10.25 -1.87 -39.31
N PHE A 6 11.31 -2.66 -39.15
CA PHE A 6 12.40 -2.76 -40.10
C PHE A 6 12.51 -4.14 -40.74
N ASN A 7 11.52 -5.02 -40.55
CA ASN A 7 11.49 -6.38 -41.11
C ASN A 7 12.79 -7.18 -40.84
N LEU A 8 13.37 -6.98 -39.66
CA LEU A 8 14.60 -7.65 -39.25
C LEU A 8 14.26 -9.09 -38.86
N ARG A 9 14.68 -10.06 -39.67
CA ARG A 9 14.62 -11.49 -39.32
C ARG A 9 15.72 -11.83 -38.32
N GLU A 10 15.49 -12.87 -37.52
CA GLU A 10 16.56 -13.46 -36.68
C GLU A 10 17.68 -13.94 -37.62
N ARG A 11 18.83 -13.29 -37.54
CA ARG A 11 20.04 -13.75 -38.23
C ARG A 11 20.65 -14.86 -37.37
N GLU A 12 21.08 -15.96 -37.98
CA GLU A 12 21.88 -16.95 -37.28
C GLU A 12 23.24 -16.31 -36.94
N LEU A 13 23.40 -15.94 -35.67
CA LEU A 13 24.63 -15.32 -35.15
C LEU A 13 25.71 -16.35 -34.82
N LYS A 14 25.48 -17.63 -35.15
CA LYS A 14 26.34 -18.76 -34.80
C LYS A 14 27.78 -18.69 -35.34
N ASN A 15 28.00 -17.90 -36.38
CA ASN A 15 29.32 -17.81 -37.04
C ASN A 15 30.11 -16.53 -36.72
N LEU A 16 29.58 -15.61 -35.91
CA LEU A 16 30.27 -14.39 -35.52
C LEU A 16 30.95 -14.56 -34.18
N LYS A 17 32.24 -14.26 -34.08
CA LYS A 17 32.93 -14.15 -32.77
C LYS A 17 32.37 -12.95 -32.01
N MET A 18 31.41 -13.18 -31.14
CA MET A 18 30.78 -12.14 -30.35
C MET A 18 31.03 -12.37 -28.87
N THR A 19 31.35 -11.29 -28.16
CA THR A 19 31.40 -11.26 -26.69
C THR A 19 30.39 -10.25 -26.19
N PHE A 20 29.38 -10.70 -25.41
CA PHE A 20 28.41 -9.82 -24.81
C PHE A 20 28.99 -9.17 -23.57
N VAL A 21 28.74 -7.86 -23.42
CA VAL A 21 29.03 -7.08 -22.23
C VAL A 21 27.68 -6.87 -21.50
N PRO A 22 27.44 -7.58 -20.39
CA PRO A 22 26.21 -7.47 -19.65
C PRO A 22 26.09 -6.07 -19.02
N PHE A 23 24.86 -5.66 -18.74
CA PHE A 23 24.62 -4.41 -18.02
C PHE A 23 25.18 -4.49 -16.58
N SER A 24 25.82 -3.42 -16.16
CA SER A 24 26.26 -3.25 -14.77
C SER A 24 25.79 -1.90 -14.25
N ALA A 25 25.30 -1.87 -13.02
CA ALA A 25 24.90 -0.64 -12.34
C ALA A 25 26.08 0.33 -12.14
N HIS A 26 27.31 -0.18 -12.07
CA HIS A 26 28.51 0.65 -11.96
C HIS A 26 28.89 1.34 -13.27
N THR A 27 28.83 0.58 -14.38
CA THR A 27 29.19 1.13 -15.70
C THR A 27 28.01 1.81 -16.39
N ARG A 28 26.78 1.53 -15.99
CA ARG A 28 25.51 2.02 -16.55
C ARG A 28 25.40 1.83 -18.06
N MET A 29 26.08 0.83 -18.60
CA MET A 29 26.07 0.46 -20.00
C MET A 29 26.15 -1.04 -20.20
N SER A 30 25.72 -1.49 -21.39
CA SER A 30 25.83 -2.85 -21.87
C SER A 30 26.20 -2.83 -23.34
N GLY A 31 26.61 -3.95 -23.90
CA GLY A 31 26.96 -3.97 -25.33
C GLY A 31 27.44 -5.31 -25.82
N VAL A 32 28.14 -5.26 -26.95
CA VAL A 32 28.69 -6.43 -27.61
C VAL A 32 29.98 -6.03 -28.36
N ASN A 33 30.96 -6.92 -28.33
CA ASN A 33 32.16 -6.84 -29.12
C ASN A 33 32.04 -7.83 -30.29
N ILE A 34 32.15 -7.36 -31.51
CA ILE A 34 31.98 -8.16 -32.73
C ILE A 34 33.12 -7.77 -33.70
N GLU A 35 34.02 -8.70 -33.99
CA GLU A 35 35.07 -8.52 -35.04
C GLU A 35 35.83 -7.18 -34.91
N GLY A 36 36.26 -6.81 -33.72
CA GLY A 36 36.97 -5.54 -33.45
C GLY A 36 36.12 -4.30 -33.35
N ARG A 37 34.79 -4.42 -33.51
CA ARG A 37 33.82 -3.35 -33.29
C ARG A 37 33.25 -3.49 -31.87
N GLU A 38 33.26 -2.41 -31.15
CA GLU A 38 32.65 -2.35 -29.81
C GLU A 38 31.36 -1.51 -29.86
N ILE A 39 30.23 -2.17 -29.71
CA ILE A 39 28.94 -1.48 -29.65
C ILE A 39 28.51 -1.39 -28.17
N ARG A 40 28.21 -0.18 -27.72
CA ARG A 40 27.76 0.10 -26.34
C ARG A 40 26.43 0.87 -26.38
N LYS A 41 25.55 0.55 -25.45
CA LYS A 41 24.35 1.32 -25.15
C LYS A 41 24.27 1.58 -23.66
N GLY A 42 23.84 2.78 -23.28
CA GLY A 42 23.74 3.15 -21.87
C GLY A 42 23.23 4.55 -21.64
N ALA A 43 23.33 4.99 -20.39
CA ALA A 43 23.01 6.33 -19.99
C ALA A 43 23.94 7.34 -20.66
N ILE A 44 23.46 8.59 -20.82
CA ILE A 44 24.18 9.62 -21.60
C ILE A 44 25.59 9.89 -21.02
N ASP A 45 25.73 10.04 -19.74
CA ASP A 45 26.99 10.27 -19.05
C ASP A 45 27.97 9.10 -19.24
N ALA A 46 27.48 7.86 -19.06
CA ALA A 46 28.30 6.66 -19.22
C ALA A 46 28.80 6.48 -20.64
N ILE A 47 27.96 6.75 -21.64
CA ILE A 47 28.39 6.68 -23.07
C ILE A 47 29.25 7.88 -23.43
N GLU A 48 29.04 9.05 -22.85
CA GLU A 48 29.93 10.22 -23.04
C GLU A 48 31.35 9.89 -22.58
N ASP A 49 31.52 9.37 -21.38
CA ASP A 49 32.81 8.93 -20.87
C ASP A 49 33.46 7.85 -21.76
N TYR A 50 32.65 6.89 -22.20
CA TYR A 50 33.13 5.83 -23.10
C TYR A 50 33.62 6.37 -24.44
N VAL A 51 32.83 7.24 -25.09
CA VAL A 51 33.16 7.84 -26.39
C VAL A 51 34.38 8.73 -26.27
N GLN A 52 34.50 9.55 -25.22
CA GLN A 52 35.65 10.40 -24.96
C GLN A 52 36.96 9.60 -24.75
N LYS A 53 36.91 8.50 -23.98
CA LYS A 53 38.03 7.58 -23.79
C LYS A 53 38.52 6.95 -25.09
N ASN A 54 37.63 6.81 -26.06
CA ASN A 54 37.95 6.30 -27.38
C ASN A 54 38.28 7.42 -28.41
N GLY A 55 38.46 8.66 -27.96
CA GLY A 55 38.86 9.82 -28.81
C GLY A 55 37.71 10.44 -29.60
N GLY A 56 36.46 10.16 -29.26
CA GLY A 56 35.26 10.73 -29.87
C GLY A 56 34.62 11.85 -29.07
N ILE A 57 33.58 12.44 -29.65
CA ILE A 57 32.76 13.49 -29.01
C ILE A 57 31.29 13.16 -29.24
N ILE A 58 30.44 13.42 -28.25
CA ILE A 58 28.98 13.35 -28.41
C ILE A 58 28.50 14.64 -29.12
N PRO A 59 27.79 14.51 -30.24
CA PRO A 59 27.20 15.66 -30.92
C PRO A 59 26.19 16.39 -30.02
N PRO A 60 26.15 17.74 -30.01
CA PRO A 60 25.18 18.50 -29.19
C PRO A 60 23.72 18.12 -29.45
N GLU A 61 23.38 17.79 -30.69
CA GLU A 61 22.03 17.35 -31.09
C GLU A 61 21.58 16.06 -30.37
N VAL A 62 22.54 15.17 -30.07
CA VAL A 62 22.26 13.93 -29.33
C VAL A 62 21.94 14.26 -27.87
N LYS A 63 22.65 15.20 -27.24
CA LYS A 63 22.38 15.67 -25.87
C LYS A 63 21.00 16.31 -25.79
N LEU A 64 20.69 17.25 -26.69
CA LEU A 64 19.39 17.90 -26.75
C LEU A 64 18.24 16.90 -26.96
N THR A 65 18.46 15.91 -27.83
CA THR A 65 17.46 14.85 -28.05
C THR A 65 17.25 13.99 -26.82
N ALA A 66 18.32 13.63 -26.11
CA ALA A 66 18.25 12.87 -24.87
C ALA A 66 17.54 13.65 -23.76
N GLU A 67 17.84 14.94 -23.59
CA GLU A 67 17.16 15.83 -22.63
C GLU A 67 15.67 15.94 -22.95
N LYS A 68 15.30 16.13 -24.21
CA LYS A 68 13.89 16.17 -24.62
C LYS A 68 13.16 14.88 -24.28
N ILE A 69 13.75 13.72 -24.59
CA ILE A 69 13.19 12.41 -24.24
C ILE A 69 13.01 12.29 -22.72
N ALA A 70 13.99 12.73 -21.93
CA ALA A 70 13.92 12.69 -20.48
C ALA A 70 12.81 13.61 -19.93
N MET A 71 12.65 14.81 -20.47
CA MET A 71 11.56 15.73 -20.09
C MET A 71 10.16 15.17 -20.42
N GLU A 72 10.04 14.32 -21.43
CA GLU A 72 8.80 13.61 -21.80
C GLU A 72 8.55 12.35 -20.93
N GLY A 73 9.37 12.12 -19.90
CA GLY A 73 9.29 10.95 -19.01
C GLY A 73 9.78 9.65 -19.66
N GLY A 74 10.59 9.76 -20.69
CA GLY A 74 11.26 8.62 -21.32
C GLY A 74 12.68 8.43 -20.80
N THR A 75 13.22 7.21 -20.93
CA THR A 75 14.62 6.90 -20.64
C THR A 75 15.41 6.92 -21.95
N PRO A 76 16.28 7.93 -22.17
CA PRO A 76 17.14 7.97 -23.33
C PRO A 76 18.32 7.01 -23.16
N LEU A 77 18.49 6.09 -24.10
CA LEU A 77 19.69 5.25 -24.17
C LEU A 77 20.50 5.65 -25.40
N ILE A 78 21.73 6.09 -25.17
CA ILE A 78 22.64 6.42 -26.28
C ILE A 78 23.32 5.15 -26.75
N VAL A 79 23.46 5.02 -28.05
CA VAL A 79 24.17 3.93 -28.71
C VAL A 79 25.42 4.49 -29.38
N ALA A 80 26.56 3.89 -29.11
CA ALA A 80 27.84 4.23 -29.74
C ALA A 80 28.53 2.97 -30.27
N GLU A 81 29.28 3.13 -31.32
CA GLU A 81 30.20 2.15 -31.87
C GLU A 81 31.60 2.74 -31.79
N ASN A 82 32.50 2.17 -31.01
CA ASN A 82 33.82 2.73 -30.69
C ASN A 82 33.69 4.23 -30.27
N ALA A 83 34.36 5.12 -31.01
CA ALA A 83 34.32 6.57 -30.77
C ALA A 83 33.11 7.29 -31.40
N LYS A 84 32.23 6.60 -32.15
CA LYS A 84 31.16 7.23 -32.95
C LYS A 84 29.78 6.97 -32.31
N VAL A 85 29.04 8.04 -32.03
CA VAL A 85 27.64 7.93 -31.61
C VAL A 85 26.77 7.58 -32.82
N LEU A 86 25.91 6.55 -32.66
CA LEU A 86 24.99 6.09 -33.71
C LEU A 86 23.59 6.71 -33.56
N GLY A 87 23.18 7.06 -32.35
CA GLY A 87 21.88 7.68 -32.11
C GLY A 87 21.35 7.43 -30.69
N VAL A 88 20.08 7.78 -30.50
CA VAL A 88 19.37 7.67 -29.21
C VAL A 88 18.19 6.71 -29.35
N ILE A 89 18.06 5.78 -28.41
CA ILE A 89 16.88 4.92 -28.29
C ILE A 89 15.96 5.57 -27.26
N TYR A 90 14.74 5.82 -27.64
CA TYR A 90 13.68 6.29 -26.74
C TYR A 90 12.95 5.11 -26.13
N LEU A 91 13.15 4.89 -24.83
CA LEU A 91 12.36 3.96 -24.04
C LEU A 91 11.36 4.77 -23.22
N LYS A 92 10.12 4.38 -23.23
CA LYS A 92 9.07 4.98 -22.40
C LYS A 92 8.22 3.88 -21.80
N ASP A 93 8.18 3.85 -20.47
CA ASP A 93 7.20 3.07 -19.73
C ASP A 93 5.90 3.85 -19.66
N VAL A 94 4.81 3.16 -19.92
CA VAL A 94 3.47 3.75 -19.80
C VAL A 94 3.02 3.62 -18.36
N VAL A 95 2.80 4.75 -17.70
CA VAL A 95 2.19 4.77 -16.39
C VAL A 95 0.79 4.14 -16.49
N LYS A 96 0.54 3.11 -15.66
CA LYS A 96 -0.75 2.40 -15.70
C LYS A 96 -1.89 3.37 -15.38
N GLY A 97 -2.99 3.28 -16.14
CA GLY A 97 -4.17 4.12 -15.92
C GLY A 97 -4.72 4.00 -14.50
N GLY A 98 -5.21 5.12 -13.94
CA GLY A 98 -5.79 5.17 -12.60
C GLY A 98 -4.78 5.21 -11.45
N ILE A 99 -3.48 5.27 -11.73
CA ILE A 99 -2.44 5.26 -10.68
C ILE A 99 -2.46 6.58 -9.86
N LYS A 100 -2.69 7.69 -10.54
CA LYS A 100 -2.74 9.03 -9.93
C LYS A 100 -3.87 9.15 -8.90
N GLU A 101 -5.04 8.62 -9.23
CA GLU A 101 -6.20 8.57 -8.34
C GLU A 101 -5.93 7.70 -7.11
N ARG A 102 -5.21 6.60 -7.29
CA ARG A 102 -4.85 5.70 -6.20
C ARG A 102 -3.82 6.31 -5.25
N PHE A 103 -2.81 7.01 -5.76
CA PHE A 103 -1.88 7.76 -4.90
C PHE A 103 -2.58 8.92 -4.19
N ALA A 104 -3.54 9.60 -4.84
CA ALA A 104 -4.37 10.58 -4.16
C ALA A 104 -5.22 9.97 -3.00
N GLN A 105 -5.66 8.72 -3.13
CA GLN A 105 -6.33 8.00 -2.04
C GLN A 105 -5.36 7.70 -0.89
N LEU A 106 -4.15 7.22 -1.16
CA LEU A 106 -3.11 7.01 -0.13
C LEU A 106 -2.82 8.30 0.65
N ARG A 107 -2.70 9.42 -0.06
CA ARG A 107 -2.49 10.74 0.55
C ARG A 107 -3.65 11.15 1.48
N LYS A 108 -4.90 10.88 1.09
CA LYS A 108 -6.08 11.10 1.96
C LYS A 108 -6.07 10.23 3.21
N MET A 109 -5.40 9.07 3.17
CA MET A 109 -5.19 8.21 4.34
C MET A 109 -4.03 8.66 5.22
N GLY A 110 -3.33 9.75 4.88
CA GLY A 110 -2.13 10.24 5.59
C GLY A 110 -0.87 9.44 5.27
N ILE A 111 -0.82 8.76 4.12
CA ILE A 111 0.34 7.96 3.69
C ILE A 111 1.11 8.78 2.65
N LYS A 112 2.39 9.03 2.92
CA LYS A 112 3.33 9.66 1.98
C LYS A 112 3.83 8.60 1.00
N THR A 113 3.86 8.94 -0.28
CA THR A 113 4.36 8.09 -1.36
C THR A 113 5.65 8.65 -1.93
N VAL A 114 6.69 7.83 -1.99
CA VAL A 114 8.01 8.21 -2.52
C VAL A 114 8.40 7.26 -3.63
N MET A 115 8.65 7.76 -4.82
CA MET A 115 9.18 6.98 -5.93
C MET A 115 10.70 6.96 -5.86
N ILE A 116 11.30 5.76 -5.95
CA ILE A 116 12.74 5.60 -5.95
C ILE A 116 13.15 4.91 -7.24
N THR A 117 13.93 5.58 -8.07
CA THR A 117 14.34 5.07 -9.38
C THR A 117 15.82 5.27 -9.63
N GLY A 118 16.41 4.42 -10.48
CA GLY A 118 17.76 4.57 -11.01
C GLY A 118 17.86 5.53 -12.21
N ASP A 119 16.72 6.06 -12.68
CA ASP A 119 16.68 7.01 -13.79
C ASP A 119 17.30 8.36 -13.42
N ASN A 120 17.61 9.16 -14.45
CA ASN A 120 18.09 10.52 -14.26
C ASN A 120 16.98 11.43 -13.66
N PRO A 121 17.36 12.57 -13.05
CA PRO A 121 16.42 13.44 -12.37
C PRO A 121 15.28 13.98 -13.25
N LEU A 122 15.53 14.27 -14.52
CA LEU A 122 14.51 14.80 -15.45
C LEU A 122 13.43 13.75 -15.75
N THR A 123 13.86 12.52 -16.08
CA THR A 123 12.94 11.39 -16.29
C THR A 123 12.17 11.07 -15.02
N ALA A 124 12.84 11.01 -13.87
CA ALA A 124 12.23 10.74 -12.58
C ALA A 124 11.18 11.79 -12.21
N ALA A 125 11.48 13.08 -12.40
CA ALA A 125 10.53 14.16 -12.13
C ALA A 125 9.28 14.07 -13.02
N ALA A 126 9.46 13.79 -14.31
CA ALA A 126 8.35 13.66 -15.24
C ALA A 126 7.44 12.48 -14.88
N ILE A 127 8.01 11.30 -14.57
CA ILE A 127 7.24 10.12 -14.16
C ILE A 127 6.55 10.35 -12.80
N ALA A 128 7.21 10.98 -11.85
CA ALA A 128 6.66 11.31 -10.54
C ALA A 128 5.44 12.24 -10.65
N ALA A 129 5.53 13.26 -11.51
CA ALA A 129 4.43 14.18 -11.79
C ALA A 129 3.25 13.48 -12.51
N GLU A 130 3.53 12.61 -13.47
CA GLU A 130 2.51 11.83 -14.19
C GLU A 130 1.81 10.85 -13.23
N ALA A 131 2.57 10.12 -12.41
CA ALA A 131 2.05 9.18 -11.42
C ALA A 131 1.35 9.88 -10.25
N GLY A 132 1.74 11.11 -9.92
CA GLY A 132 1.17 11.89 -8.83
C GLY A 132 1.64 11.44 -7.44
N VAL A 133 2.87 10.95 -7.33
CA VAL A 133 3.53 10.65 -6.04
C VAL A 133 3.89 11.95 -5.29
N ASP A 134 4.15 11.85 -3.99
CA ASP A 134 4.44 13.01 -3.15
C ASP A 134 5.89 13.47 -3.26
N ASP A 135 6.81 12.52 -3.55
CA ASP A 135 8.24 12.79 -3.59
C ASP A 135 8.95 11.76 -4.48
N PHE A 136 10.18 12.03 -4.89
CA PHE A 136 10.96 11.06 -5.64
C PHE A 136 12.46 11.17 -5.35
N VAL A 137 13.17 10.06 -5.52
CA VAL A 137 14.64 9.96 -5.47
C VAL A 137 15.12 9.36 -6.78
N ALA A 138 15.90 10.13 -7.52
CA ALA A 138 16.51 9.75 -8.79
C ALA A 138 17.93 9.17 -8.58
N GLU A 139 18.47 8.50 -9.61
CA GLU A 139 19.82 7.92 -9.63
C GLU A 139 20.14 7.04 -8.41
N ALA A 140 19.08 6.44 -7.84
CA ALA A 140 19.18 5.66 -6.62
C ALA A 140 19.94 4.36 -6.85
N LYS A 141 20.99 4.17 -6.05
CA LYS A 141 21.71 2.89 -5.91
C LYS A 141 20.99 2.00 -4.89
N PRO A 142 21.27 0.68 -4.84
CA PRO A 142 20.67 -0.22 -3.86
C PRO A 142 20.83 0.27 -2.42
N GLU A 143 22.01 0.81 -2.08
CA GLU A 143 22.32 1.34 -0.75
C GLU A 143 21.48 2.59 -0.43
N THR A 144 21.21 3.44 -1.43
CA THR A 144 20.36 4.63 -1.27
C THR A 144 18.95 4.23 -0.89
N LYS A 145 18.39 3.17 -1.54
CA LYS A 145 17.06 2.64 -1.24
C LYS A 145 16.98 2.12 0.20
N LEU A 146 17.96 1.34 0.61
CA LEU A 146 18.05 0.78 1.95
C LEU A 146 18.17 1.87 3.03
N ASN A 147 19.06 2.85 2.82
CA ASN A 147 19.29 3.93 3.78
C ASN A 147 18.06 4.83 3.94
N LEU A 148 17.35 5.12 2.86
CA LEU A 148 16.11 5.91 2.93
C LEU A 148 15.03 5.21 3.78
N ILE A 149 14.88 3.90 3.65
CA ILE A 149 13.95 3.13 4.50
C ILE A 149 14.34 3.24 5.97
N ARG A 150 15.63 3.04 6.28
CA ARG A 150 16.16 3.16 7.67
C ARG A 150 15.95 4.56 8.24
N GLU A 151 16.12 5.60 7.42
CA GLU A 151 15.88 6.98 7.83
C GLU A 151 14.43 7.22 8.23
N TYR A 152 13.46 6.79 7.41
CA TYR A 152 12.04 6.89 7.76
C TYR A 152 11.69 6.07 9.00
N GLN A 153 12.24 4.86 9.13
CA GLN A 153 12.03 4.01 10.31
C GLN A 153 12.62 4.65 11.58
N ALA A 154 13.79 5.28 11.50
CA ALA A 154 14.41 6.02 12.61
C ALA A 154 13.58 7.22 13.06
N GLN A 155 12.80 7.82 12.14
CA GLN A 155 11.84 8.89 12.45
C GLN A 155 10.52 8.35 13.05
N GLY A 156 10.40 7.04 13.26
CA GLY A 156 9.21 6.39 13.82
C GLY A 156 8.10 6.09 12.79
N HIS A 157 8.40 6.14 11.50
CA HIS A 157 7.44 5.79 10.45
C HIS A 157 7.50 4.29 10.13
N MET A 158 6.34 3.70 9.88
CA MET A 158 6.25 2.40 9.24
C MET A 158 6.40 2.56 7.73
N VAL A 159 7.27 1.74 7.14
CA VAL A 159 7.61 1.82 5.72
C VAL A 159 7.15 0.58 4.97
N ALA A 160 6.36 0.79 3.93
CA ALA A 160 6.06 -0.24 2.95
C ALA A 160 6.90 0.00 1.68
N MET A 161 7.57 -1.04 1.20
CA MET A 161 8.39 -1.03 -0.02
C MET A 161 7.77 -1.96 -1.06
N THR A 162 7.71 -1.50 -2.30
CA THR A 162 7.37 -2.37 -3.45
C THR A 162 8.50 -2.33 -4.47
N GLY A 163 8.87 -3.49 -5.01
CA GLY A 163 9.98 -3.61 -5.97
C GLY A 163 9.97 -4.95 -6.70
N ASP A 164 10.77 -5.02 -7.77
CA ASP A 164 10.84 -6.20 -8.66
C ASP A 164 12.28 -6.64 -8.99
N GLY A 165 13.26 -5.79 -8.73
CA GLY A 165 14.65 -6.03 -9.07
C GLY A 165 15.46 -6.71 -7.96
N THR A 166 16.56 -7.37 -8.35
CA THR A 166 17.57 -7.88 -7.40
C THR A 166 18.14 -6.75 -6.54
N ASN A 167 18.25 -5.55 -7.10
CA ASN A 167 18.72 -4.36 -6.41
C ASN A 167 17.73 -3.86 -5.33
N ASP A 168 16.49 -4.32 -5.37
CA ASP A 168 15.46 -3.97 -4.40
C ASP A 168 15.42 -4.93 -3.20
N ALA A 169 16.02 -6.11 -3.32
CA ALA A 169 15.94 -7.16 -2.30
C ALA A 169 16.39 -6.68 -0.90
N PRO A 170 17.51 -5.98 -0.72
CA PRO A 170 17.89 -5.46 0.61
C PRO A 170 16.88 -4.47 1.19
N ALA A 171 16.30 -3.61 0.34
CA ALA A 171 15.29 -2.64 0.72
C ALA A 171 13.94 -3.30 1.06
N LEU A 172 13.53 -4.32 0.29
CA LEU A 172 12.34 -5.12 0.56
C LEU A 172 12.42 -5.86 1.88
N ALA A 173 13.60 -6.45 2.19
CA ALA A 173 13.84 -7.13 3.46
C ALA A 173 13.88 -6.18 4.67
N GLN A 174 14.35 -4.94 4.49
CA GLN A 174 14.44 -3.94 5.55
C GLN A 174 13.08 -3.31 5.88
N ALA A 175 12.20 -3.15 4.88
CA ALA A 175 10.90 -2.51 5.06
C ALA A 175 10.01 -3.29 6.05
N ASP A 176 9.15 -2.59 6.79
CA ASP A 176 8.15 -3.23 7.67
C ASP A 176 7.18 -4.09 6.85
N VAL A 177 6.89 -3.66 5.62
CA VAL A 177 6.11 -4.43 4.64
C VAL A 177 6.82 -4.40 3.29
N GLY A 178 7.43 -5.51 2.90
CA GLY A 178 8.06 -5.70 1.60
C GLY A 178 7.14 -6.45 0.64
N VAL A 179 6.75 -5.81 -0.47
CA VAL A 179 5.87 -6.41 -1.50
C VAL A 179 6.67 -6.60 -2.79
N ALA A 180 7.00 -7.82 -3.13
CA ALA A 180 7.65 -8.14 -4.39
C ALA A 180 6.62 -8.34 -5.51
N MET A 181 6.96 -7.92 -6.72
CA MET A 181 6.13 -8.18 -7.90
C MET A 181 6.28 -9.63 -8.37
N ASN A 182 5.21 -10.26 -8.85
CA ASN A 182 5.29 -11.62 -9.41
C ASN A 182 6.21 -11.69 -10.65
N SER A 183 6.27 -10.62 -11.44
CA SER A 183 7.22 -10.47 -12.55
C SER A 183 8.67 -10.23 -12.11
N GLY A 184 8.88 -9.99 -10.82
CA GLY A 184 10.20 -9.67 -10.26
C GLY A 184 11.15 -10.84 -10.19
N THR A 185 12.40 -10.53 -9.86
CA THR A 185 13.47 -11.52 -9.70
C THR A 185 13.22 -12.43 -8.49
N GLN A 186 13.83 -13.61 -8.50
CA GLN A 186 13.73 -14.56 -7.38
C GLN A 186 14.24 -13.93 -6.07
N ALA A 187 15.33 -13.17 -6.14
CA ALA A 187 15.88 -12.47 -4.97
C ALA A 187 14.90 -11.47 -4.35
N ALA A 188 14.16 -10.70 -5.18
CA ALA A 188 13.14 -9.79 -4.70
C ALA A 188 11.97 -10.54 -4.04
N LYS A 189 11.53 -11.66 -4.63
CA LYS A 189 10.44 -12.48 -4.08
C LYS A 189 10.79 -13.13 -2.75
N GLU A 190 12.02 -13.57 -2.57
CA GLU A 190 12.51 -14.16 -1.31
C GLU A 190 12.70 -13.11 -0.21
N ALA A 191 13.04 -11.88 -0.58
CA ALA A 191 13.24 -10.78 0.35
C ALA A 191 11.92 -10.15 0.84
N GLY A 192 10.85 -10.21 0.03
CA GLY A 192 9.56 -9.61 0.37
C GLY A 192 8.74 -10.45 1.35
N ASN A 193 7.93 -9.77 2.18
CA ASN A 193 6.94 -10.45 3.05
C ASN A 193 5.72 -10.95 2.26
N MET A 194 5.44 -10.33 1.12
CA MET A 194 4.30 -10.61 0.25
C MET A 194 4.71 -10.58 -1.22
N ILE A 195 3.96 -11.29 -2.05
CA ILE A 195 4.09 -11.27 -3.51
C ILE A 195 2.78 -10.78 -4.11
N ASP A 196 2.86 -9.70 -4.89
CA ASP A 196 1.75 -9.21 -5.70
C ASP A 196 1.68 -10.00 -7.01
N LEU A 197 0.68 -10.87 -7.13
CA LEU A 197 0.51 -11.75 -8.28
C LEU A 197 0.17 -11.01 -9.58
N ASP A 198 -0.45 -9.85 -9.48
CA ASP A 198 -0.84 -9.02 -10.62
C ASP A 198 0.30 -8.10 -11.09
N SER A 199 1.42 -8.06 -10.37
CA SER A 199 2.55 -7.15 -10.62
C SER A 199 2.09 -5.69 -10.77
N ASN A 200 1.22 -5.24 -9.86
CA ASN A 200 0.66 -3.90 -9.88
C ASN A 200 0.95 -3.16 -8.56
N PRO A 201 1.83 -2.15 -8.55
CA PRO A 201 2.23 -1.45 -7.34
C PRO A 201 1.06 -0.79 -6.59
N THR A 202 -0.07 -0.57 -7.27
CA THR A 202 -1.28 -0.03 -6.62
C THR A 202 -2.02 -1.03 -5.76
N LYS A 203 -1.67 -2.31 -5.81
CA LYS A 203 -2.22 -3.35 -4.90
C LYS A 203 -1.85 -3.08 -3.45
N LEU A 204 -0.75 -2.39 -3.19
CA LEU A 204 -0.42 -1.93 -1.85
C LEU A 204 -1.56 -1.12 -1.21
N LEU A 205 -2.29 -0.32 -1.99
CA LEU A 205 -3.48 0.40 -1.52
C LEU A 205 -4.56 -0.59 -0.99
N GLU A 206 -4.86 -1.65 -1.74
CA GLU A 206 -5.86 -2.65 -1.34
C GLU A 206 -5.43 -3.37 -0.06
N ILE A 207 -4.14 -3.71 0.07
CA ILE A 207 -3.58 -4.31 1.29
C ILE A 207 -3.77 -3.38 2.50
N ILE A 208 -3.44 -2.10 2.34
CA ILE A 208 -3.60 -1.09 3.39
C ILE A 208 -5.07 -0.89 3.74
N GLU A 209 -5.96 -0.83 2.75
CA GLU A 209 -7.41 -0.69 2.97
C GLU A 209 -7.96 -1.87 3.77
N ILE A 210 -7.61 -3.10 3.40
CA ILE A 210 -8.02 -4.33 4.11
C ILE A 210 -7.47 -4.32 5.54
N GLY A 211 -6.18 -4.02 5.72
CA GLY A 211 -5.57 -3.93 7.04
C GLY A 211 -6.26 -2.89 7.94
N LYS A 212 -6.51 -1.69 7.43
CA LYS A 212 -7.26 -0.65 8.14
C LYS A 212 -8.70 -1.06 8.43
N GLN A 213 -9.37 -1.73 7.49
CA GLN A 213 -10.73 -2.25 7.69
C GLN A 213 -10.78 -3.26 8.85
N LEU A 214 -9.83 -4.18 8.92
CA LEU A 214 -9.73 -5.16 10.00
C LEU A 214 -9.53 -4.49 11.36
N LEU A 215 -8.60 -3.54 11.45
CA LEU A 215 -8.35 -2.80 12.70
C LEU A 215 -9.57 -1.98 13.15
N ILE A 216 -10.23 -1.29 12.21
CA ILE A 216 -11.43 -0.50 12.50
C ILE A 216 -12.58 -1.41 12.93
N THR A 217 -12.76 -2.56 12.28
CA THR A 217 -13.79 -3.53 12.65
C THR A 217 -13.57 -4.05 14.06
N ARG A 218 -12.34 -4.45 14.39
CA ARG A 218 -11.97 -4.87 15.75
C ARG A 218 -12.25 -3.77 16.78
N GLY A 219 -11.81 -2.54 16.50
CA GLY A 219 -12.07 -1.39 17.37
C GLY A 219 -13.55 -1.09 17.54
N ALA A 220 -14.34 -1.15 16.48
CA ALA A 220 -15.78 -0.93 16.50
C ALA A 220 -16.51 -1.98 17.35
N LEU A 221 -16.19 -3.27 17.16
CA LEU A 221 -16.77 -4.37 17.92
C LEU A 221 -16.42 -4.28 19.41
N THR A 222 -15.15 -3.99 19.74
CA THR A 222 -14.70 -3.80 21.12
C THR A 222 -15.42 -2.62 21.77
N THR A 223 -15.52 -1.48 21.11
CA THR A 223 -16.23 -0.29 21.61
C THR A 223 -17.70 -0.59 21.86
N PHE A 224 -18.37 -1.28 20.92
CA PHE A 224 -19.75 -1.69 21.06
C PHE A 224 -19.93 -2.65 22.27
N SER A 225 -19.06 -3.66 22.39
CA SER A 225 -19.13 -4.65 23.48
C SER A 225 -19.01 -3.98 24.84
N ILE A 226 -18.00 -3.13 25.03
CA ILE A 226 -17.80 -2.40 26.30
C ILE A 226 -19.03 -1.53 26.63
N ALA A 227 -19.51 -0.74 25.67
CA ALA A 227 -20.66 0.12 25.86
C ALA A 227 -21.94 -0.68 26.19
N ASN A 228 -22.14 -1.81 25.50
CA ASN A 228 -23.23 -2.74 25.71
C ASN A 228 -23.16 -3.39 27.11
N ASP A 229 -21.98 -3.77 27.58
CA ASP A 229 -21.81 -4.37 28.91
C ASP A 229 -22.09 -3.35 30.04
N VAL A 230 -21.59 -2.11 29.89
CA VAL A 230 -21.89 -1.01 30.82
C VAL A 230 -23.39 -0.77 30.89
N ALA A 231 -24.10 -0.73 29.76
CA ALA A 231 -25.54 -0.51 29.74
C ALA A 231 -26.35 -1.61 30.47
N LYS A 232 -25.90 -2.86 30.39
CA LYS A 232 -26.55 -4.00 31.08
C LYS A 232 -26.50 -3.89 32.61
N TYR A 233 -25.49 -3.24 33.17
CA TYR A 233 -25.41 -3.03 34.61
C TYR A 233 -26.59 -2.22 35.14
N PHE A 234 -27.17 -1.31 34.35
CA PHE A 234 -28.38 -0.58 34.74
C PHE A 234 -29.66 -1.45 34.81
N ALA A 235 -29.63 -2.64 34.20
CA ALA A 235 -30.69 -3.64 34.38
C ALA A 235 -30.38 -4.59 35.56
N ILE A 236 -29.17 -5.11 35.64
CA ILE A 236 -28.78 -6.22 36.50
C ILE A 236 -28.56 -5.76 37.96
N ILE A 237 -27.85 -4.63 38.16
CA ILE A 237 -27.52 -4.17 39.53
C ILE A 237 -28.78 -3.83 40.35
N PRO A 238 -29.74 -3.03 39.85
CA PRO A 238 -30.97 -2.79 40.59
C PRO A 238 -31.78 -4.08 40.86
N ALA A 239 -31.84 -4.99 39.88
CA ALA A 239 -32.56 -6.24 40.00
C ALA A 239 -32.00 -7.14 41.13
N LEU A 240 -30.68 -7.20 41.27
CA LEU A 240 -30.02 -8.05 42.28
C LEU A 240 -29.97 -7.41 43.67
N PHE A 241 -29.71 -6.12 43.76
CA PHE A 241 -29.28 -5.48 45.01
C PHE A 241 -30.24 -4.44 45.58
N ALA A 242 -31.27 -3.96 44.84
CA ALA A 242 -32.17 -2.91 45.34
C ALA A 242 -32.98 -3.30 46.60
N LYS A 243 -33.15 -4.58 46.85
CA LYS A 243 -33.78 -5.04 48.11
C LYS A 243 -32.85 -4.87 49.32
N SER A 244 -31.56 -5.11 49.17
CA SER A 244 -30.55 -4.98 50.23
C SER A 244 -29.99 -3.58 50.36
N TYR A 245 -29.94 -2.86 49.26
CA TYR A 245 -29.39 -1.49 49.13
C TYR A 245 -30.38 -0.62 48.35
N PRO A 246 -31.39 -0.03 48.99
CA PRO A 246 -32.44 0.76 48.33
C PRO A 246 -31.92 1.93 47.49
N GLU A 247 -30.77 2.49 47.85
CA GLU A 247 -30.13 3.59 47.11
C GLU A 247 -29.79 3.21 45.65
N LEU A 248 -29.54 1.93 45.40
CA LEU A 248 -29.23 1.43 44.04
C LEU A 248 -30.45 1.45 43.09
N GLN A 249 -31.65 1.69 43.64
CA GLN A 249 -32.85 1.88 42.83
C GLN A 249 -32.73 3.08 41.86
N VAL A 250 -31.89 4.06 42.17
CA VAL A 250 -31.57 5.18 41.25
C VAL A 250 -31.02 4.69 39.90
N LEU A 251 -30.33 3.54 39.89
CA LEU A 251 -29.81 2.93 38.68
C LEU A 251 -30.88 2.23 37.82
N ASN A 252 -32.11 2.04 38.34
CA ASN A 252 -33.22 1.42 37.62
C ASN A 252 -33.84 2.38 36.59
N ILE A 253 -33.01 2.88 35.67
CA ILE A 253 -33.42 3.81 34.62
C ILE A 253 -34.38 3.11 33.64
N MET A 254 -34.19 1.81 33.39
CA MET A 254 -35.02 1.03 32.47
C MET A 254 -36.42 0.74 33.01
N LYS A 255 -36.65 0.85 34.33
CA LYS A 255 -37.94 0.55 35.01
C LYS A 255 -38.50 -0.79 34.54
N LEU A 256 -37.76 -1.87 34.78
CA LEU A 256 -38.12 -3.23 34.37
C LEU A 256 -39.18 -3.81 35.33
N GLY A 257 -39.98 -4.77 34.84
CA GLY A 257 -41.17 -5.24 35.52
C GLY A 257 -40.90 -5.98 36.82
N SER A 258 -39.88 -6.85 36.88
CA SER A 258 -39.49 -7.57 38.08
C SER A 258 -37.97 -7.89 38.05
N PRO A 259 -37.34 -8.24 39.18
CA PRO A 259 -35.96 -8.68 39.21
C PRO A 259 -35.70 -9.90 38.32
N ASN A 260 -36.60 -10.87 38.30
CA ASN A 260 -36.47 -12.09 37.52
C ASN A 260 -36.56 -11.79 35.99
N SER A 261 -37.58 -10.99 35.61
CA SER A 261 -37.72 -10.59 34.19
C SER A 261 -36.55 -9.74 33.72
N ALA A 262 -36.01 -8.87 34.56
CA ALA A 262 -34.87 -8.01 34.24
C ALA A 262 -33.61 -8.83 33.94
N ILE A 263 -33.29 -9.81 34.80
CA ILE A 263 -32.12 -10.69 34.60
C ILE A 263 -32.31 -11.54 33.33
N LEU A 264 -33.49 -12.16 33.17
CA LEU A 264 -33.78 -13.03 32.02
C LEU A 264 -33.74 -12.22 30.70
N SER A 265 -34.33 -11.02 30.70
CA SER A 265 -34.28 -10.12 29.54
C SER A 265 -32.86 -9.73 29.16
N ALA A 266 -32.00 -9.44 30.11
CA ALA A 266 -30.61 -9.12 29.88
C ALA A 266 -29.82 -10.32 29.30
N VAL A 267 -30.10 -11.54 29.80
CA VAL A 267 -29.46 -12.77 29.26
C VAL A 267 -29.93 -13.07 27.82
N ILE A 268 -31.25 -13.01 27.56
CA ILE A 268 -31.79 -13.22 26.22
C ILE A 268 -31.25 -12.17 25.24
N PHE A 269 -31.25 -10.89 25.65
CA PHE A 269 -30.69 -9.83 24.85
C PHE A 269 -29.22 -10.10 24.51
N ASN A 270 -28.42 -10.54 25.49
CA ASN A 270 -27.00 -10.85 25.25
C ASN A 270 -26.81 -11.99 24.23
N ALA A 271 -27.64 -13.03 24.31
CA ALA A 271 -27.58 -14.10 23.31
C ALA A 271 -27.95 -13.61 21.90
N LEU A 272 -29.00 -12.79 21.79
CA LEU A 272 -29.42 -12.24 20.49
C LEU A 272 -28.40 -11.28 19.90
N ILE A 273 -27.84 -10.38 20.68
CA ILE A 273 -26.90 -9.38 20.16
C ILE A 273 -25.60 -10.02 19.64
N ILE A 274 -25.14 -11.12 20.25
CA ILE A 274 -23.99 -11.88 19.76
C ILE A 274 -24.28 -12.39 18.34
N VAL A 275 -25.45 -12.99 18.09
CA VAL A 275 -25.86 -13.49 16.79
C VAL A 275 -25.88 -12.36 15.74
N PHE A 276 -26.37 -11.17 16.12
CA PHE A 276 -26.38 -10.00 15.23
C PHE A 276 -24.99 -9.40 14.97
N LEU A 277 -24.06 -9.55 15.90
CA LEU A 277 -22.68 -9.05 15.71
C LEU A 277 -21.81 -9.96 14.85
N ILE A 278 -22.13 -11.26 14.74
CA ILE A 278 -21.37 -12.20 13.90
C ILE A 278 -21.28 -11.73 12.43
N PRO A 279 -22.38 -11.38 11.74
CA PRO A 279 -22.28 -10.88 10.36
C PRO A 279 -21.45 -9.60 10.23
N LEU A 280 -21.50 -8.71 11.23
CA LEU A 280 -20.67 -7.51 11.26
C LEU A 280 -19.19 -7.84 11.45
N ALA A 281 -18.86 -8.81 12.28
CA ALA A 281 -17.51 -9.29 12.48
C ALA A 281 -16.92 -9.92 11.21
N LEU A 282 -17.73 -10.72 10.49
CA LEU A 282 -17.30 -11.44 9.29
C LEU A 282 -17.19 -10.52 8.06
N ARG A 283 -18.14 -9.61 7.87
CA ARG A 283 -18.14 -8.68 6.72
C ARG A 283 -17.22 -7.47 6.94
N GLY A 284 -16.96 -7.14 8.18
CA GLY A 284 -16.23 -5.95 8.58
C GLY A 284 -17.03 -4.64 8.43
N VAL A 285 -16.52 -3.61 9.08
CA VAL A 285 -17.01 -2.24 8.93
C VAL A 285 -16.46 -1.67 7.63
N LYS A 286 -17.32 -1.13 6.75
CA LYS A 286 -16.88 -0.53 5.49
C LYS A 286 -15.87 0.60 5.76
N TYR A 287 -14.66 0.42 5.27
CA TYR A 287 -13.63 1.45 5.28
C TYR A 287 -13.94 2.53 4.23
N LYS A 288 -13.76 3.78 4.60
CA LYS A 288 -13.73 4.92 3.68
C LYS A 288 -12.43 5.67 3.96
N PRO A 289 -11.62 5.99 2.93
CA PRO A 289 -10.41 6.79 3.09
C PRO A 289 -10.73 8.13 3.73
N GLN A 290 -10.37 8.31 4.99
CA GLN A 290 -10.63 9.50 5.81
C GLN A 290 -9.49 9.70 6.82
N ASN A 291 -9.42 10.90 7.39
CA ASN A 291 -8.49 11.22 8.47
C ASN A 291 -8.77 10.32 9.71
N PRO A 292 -7.75 9.78 10.40
CA PRO A 292 -7.90 8.94 11.59
C PRO A 292 -8.85 9.50 12.66
N ASN A 293 -8.79 10.79 12.92
CA ASN A 293 -9.68 11.45 13.90
C ASN A 293 -11.17 11.39 13.51
N GLN A 294 -11.48 11.50 12.22
CA GLN A 294 -12.85 11.38 11.72
C GLN A 294 -13.37 9.95 11.85
N ILE A 295 -12.51 8.97 11.58
CA ILE A 295 -12.85 7.54 11.73
C ILE A 295 -13.12 7.22 13.20
N LEU A 296 -12.25 7.67 14.11
CA LEU A 296 -12.41 7.48 15.55
C LEU A 296 -13.73 8.09 16.06
N ARG A 297 -13.99 9.36 15.72
CA ARG A 297 -15.22 10.06 16.13
C ARG A 297 -16.47 9.34 15.60
N ARG A 298 -16.48 8.91 14.36
CA ARG A 298 -17.59 8.15 13.77
C ARG A 298 -17.81 6.82 14.49
N ASN A 299 -16.74 6.09 14.79
CA ASN A 299 -16.81 4.81 15.48
C ASN A 299 -17.33 4.98 16.92
N LEU A 300 -16.85 5.99 17.64
CA LEU A 300 -17.36 6.29 18.99
C LEU A 300 -18.84 6.67 18.97
N LEU A 301 -19.29 7.45 18.01
CA LEU A 301 -20.70 7.81 17.90
C LEU A 301 -21.57 6.61 17.53
N ILE A 302 -21.20 5.82 16.51
CA ILE A 302 -22.05 4.72 16.04
C ILE A 302 -21.99 3.55 17.00
N TYR A 303 -20.79 3.08 17.37
CA TYR A 303 -20.62 1.87 18.16
C TYR A 303 -20.57 2.13 19.67
N GLY A 304 -20.09 3.28 20.13
CA GLY A 304 -20.12 3.67 21.54
C GLY A 304 -21.53 4.05 21.98
N VAL A 305 -22.08 5.11 21.39
CA VAL A 305 -23.44 5.56 21.73
C VAL A 305 -24.49 4.52 21.32
N GLY A 306 -24.37 3.92 20.12
CA GLY A 306 -25.26 2.84 19.68
C GLY A 306 -25.17 1.61 20.58
N GLY A 307 -23.96 1.22 21.00
CA GLY A 307 -23.75 0.13 21.96
C GLY A 307 -24.35 0.41 23.33
N LEU A 308 -24.35 1.68 23.77
CA LEU A 308 -24.98 2.08 25.02
C LEU A 308 -26.53 2.07 24.92
N LEU A 309 -27.10 2.60 23.84
CA LEU A 309 -28.56 2.72 23.69
C LEU A 309 -29.26 1.40 23.35
N THR A 310 -28.60 0.52 22.58
CA THR A 310 -29.18 -0.74 22.10
C THR A 310 -29.68 -1.65 23.23
N PRO A 311 -28.95 -1.87 24.37
CA PRO A 311 -29.45 -2.65 25.48
C PRO A 311 -30.64 -2.01 26.18
N PHE A 312 -30.67 -0.68 26.33
CA PHE A 312 -31.82 0.00 26.96
C PHE A 312 -33.10 -0.29 26.18
N LEU A 313 -33.08 -0.25 24.87
CA LEU A 313 -34.23 -0.57 24.03
C LEU A 313 -34.48 -2.08 23.99
N GLY A 314 -33.47 -2.88 23.71
CA GLY A 314 -33.62 -4.33 23.53
C GLY A 314 -34.04 -5.07 24.78
N ILE A 315 -33.42 -4.79 25.93
CA ILE A 315 -33.80 -5.39 27.22
C ILE A 315 -35.21 -4.97 27.59
N LYS A 316 -35.59 -3.69 27.39
CA LYS A 316 -36.95 -3.20 27.70
C LYS A 316 -38.02 -3.87 26.85
N ILE A 317 -37.77 -4.10 25.56
CA ILE A 317 -38.68 -4.79 24.67
C ILE A 317 -38.84 -6.27 25.11
N ILE A 318 -37.74 -6.94 25.42
CA ILE A 318 -37.80 -8.33 25.88
C ILE A 318 -38.51 -8.43 27.25
N ASP A 319 -38.22 -7.53 28.19
CA ASP A 319 -38.91 -7.47 29.47
C ASP A 319 -40.43 -7.27 29.32
N PHE A 320 -40.84 -6.37 28.40
CA PHE A 320 -42.26 -6.18 28.10
C PHE A 320 -42.90 -7.45 27.54
N ILE A 321 -42.22 -8.19 26.66
CA ILE A 321 -42.72 -9.46 26.13
C ILE A 321 -42.86 -10.49 27.26
N LEU A 322 -41.83 -10.65 28.12
CA LEU A 322 -41.85 -11.61 29.22
C LEU A 322 -42.91 -11.32 30.25
N THR A 323 -43.08 -10.05 30.61
CA THR A 323 -44.06 -9.64 31.67
C THR A 323 -45.47 -9.61 31.12
N THR A 324 -45.71 -9.14 29.88
CA THR A 324 -47.07 -8.95 29.36
C THR A 324 -47.59 -10.19 28.65
N LEU A 325 -46.76 -10.90 27.85
CA LEU A 325 -47.20 -12.06 27.05
C LEU A 325 -47.05 -13.39 27.84
N LEU A 326 -45.99 -13.52 28.66
CA LEU A 326 -45.70 -14.75 29.38
C LEU A 326 -46.08 -14.66 30.87
N GLY A 327 -46.60 -13.51 31.36
CA GLY A 327 -47.09 -13.33 32.70
C GLY A 327 -46.04 -13.45 33.79
N MET A 328 -44.76 -13.25 33.49
CA MET A 328 -43.67 -13.31 34.48
C MET A 328 -43.76 -12.13 35.44
N LYS A 329 -43.89 -12.44 36.73
CA LYS A 329 -43.93 -11.48 37.84
C LYS A 329 -42.64 -11.55 38.68
#